data_4de26f7dc19cc6a3d78a16eaa70677e4
#
_entry.id   4de26f7dc19cc6a3d78a16eaa70677e4
#
_cell.length_a   1.000
_cell.length_b   1.000
_cell.length_c   1.000
_cell.angle_alpha   90.00
_cell.angle_beta   90.00
_cell.angle_gamma   90.00
#
_symmetry.space_group_name_H-M   'P 1'
#
loop_
_entity.id
_entity.type
_entity.pdbx_description
1 polymer ?
#
loop_
_entity_poly.entity_id
_entity_poly.type
_entity_poly.pdbx_seq_one_letter_code
_entity_poly.pdbx_strand_id
1 'polypeptide(L)'
;TLNRYLDPTSSVYAGDLADEWIILRYHVWWPSSGDPYYDWNQAPVINREAYYDVGYVPHMYTNGNVDSAGTATTWRTNARAAINQPTFFKIDINGSRNGYNISGNVRVTSSADISDVSGFKLYVAVTHDNSTYNAPNGQTVFDQTFVDFLSGNIIDGQQVYFDTINLGAGETLNKVFDWTMDSNWPNDSGVSWSVQDLNLVAFVQFDGAGQNNKKVYQVEALAFD
;
A
#
# COMPACT_ATOMS: atom_id res chain seq x y z
N THR A 1 -1.37 -14.45 10.26
CA THR A 1 -2.24 -15.34 9.46
C THR A 1 -1.98 -15.21 7.97
N LEU A 2 -1.85 -13.98 7.46
CA LEU A 2 -1.55 -13.73 6.05
C LEU A 2 -0.14 -14.25 5.69
N ASN A 3 0.86 -14.04 6.53
CA ASN A 3 2.23 -14.54 6.34
C ASN A 3 2.27 -16.06 6.10
N ARG A 4 1.34 -16.82 6.70
CA ARG A 4 1.28 -18.27 6.48
C ARG A 4 0.95 -18.67 5.04
N TYR A 5 0.26 -17.83 4.28
CA TYR A 5 0.00 -18.07 2.85
C TYR A 5 1.18 -17.67 1.97
N LEU A 6 2.04 -16.78 2.45
CA LEU A 6 3.23 -16.30 1.75
C LEU A 6 4.49 -17.07 2.15
N ASP A 7 4.45 -17.84 3.24
CA ASP A 7 5.57 -18.65 3.74
C ASP A 7 5.62 -20.00 3.01
N PRO A 8 6.66 -20.28 2.20
CA PRO A 8 6.82 -21.53 1.47
C PRO A 8 6.84 -22.78 2.36
N THR A 9 7.17 -22.63 3.64
CA THR A 9 7.20 -23.73 4.61
C THR A 9 5.85 -24.03 5.24
N SER A 10 4.87 -23.16 5.04
CA SER A 10 3.52 -23.29 5.58
C SER A 10 2.70 -24.33 4.82
N SER A 11 1.97 -25.19 5.54
CA SER A 11 1.04 -26.17 4.96
C SER A 11 -0.15 -25.54 4.19
N VAL A 12 -0.34 -24.24 4.33
CA VAL A 12 -1.39 -23.47 3.64
C VAL A 12 -0.79 -22.47 2.63
N TYR A 13 0.46 -22.64 2.26
CA TYR A 13 1.14 -21.78 1.30
C TYR A 13 0.34 -21.65 0.00
N ALA A 14 0.19 -20.40 -0.45
CA ALA A 14 -0.52 -20.05 -1.66
C ALA A 14 0.48 -19.67 -2.75
N GLY A 15 1.35 -20.62 -3.14
CA GLY A 15 2.41 -20.38 -4.12
C GLY A 15 1.92 -19.89 -5.48
N ASP A 16 0.68 -20.17 -5.82
CA ASP A 16 0.00 -19.64 -6.98
C ASP A 16 -0.31 -18.13 -6.92
N LEU A 17 -0.08 -17.50 -5.76
CA LEU A 17 -0.32 -16.08 -5.52
C LEU A 17 0.93 -15.34 -5.04
N ALA A 18 2.04 -16.05 -4.79
CA ALA A 18 3.21 -15.48 -4.11
C ALA A 18 3.79 -14.27 -4.85
N ASP A 19 3.80 -14.30 -6.18
CA ASP A 19 4.33 -13.23 -7.03
C ASP A 19 3.23 -12.31 -7.61
N GLU A 20 1.98 -12.57 -7.23
CA GLU A 20 0.80 -11.87 -7.79
C GLU A 20 0.15 -10.91 -6.78
N TRP A 21 0.64 -10.91 -5.54
CA TRP A 21 0.08 -10.09 -4.47
C TRP A 21 1.02 -9.00 -4.04
N ILE A 22 0.50 -7.79 -4.02
CA ILE A 22 1.13 -6.67 -3.33
C ILE A 22 0.22 -6.32 -2.16
N ILE A 23 0.80 -6.31 -0.96
CA ILE A 23 0.09 -6.08 0.29
C ILE A 23 0.57 -4.76 0.90
N LEU A 24 -0.37 -3.93 1.33
CA LEU A 24 -0.12 -2.77 2.15
C LEU A 24 -0.76 -2.98 3.52
N ARG A 25 0.03 -2.92 4.59
CA ARG A 25 -0.45 -3.10 5.97
C ARG A 25 -0.41 -1.78 6.70
N TYR A 26 -1.60 -1.26 6.98
CA TYR A 26 -1.76 -0.10 7.84
C TYR A 26 -1.94 -0.56 9.28
N HIS A 27 -1.11 -0.08 10.18
CA HIS A 27 -1.23 -0.28 11.61
C HIS A 27 -2.17 0.77 12.20
N VAL A 28 -3.07 0.37 13.10
CA VAL A 28 -4.05 1.26 13.72
C VAL A 28 -3.88 1.26 15.24
N TRP A 29 -4.38 2.30 15.91
CA TRP A 29 -4.20 2.51 17.34
C TRP A 29 -4.99 1.53 18.26
N TRP A 30 -5.94 0.80 17.71
CA TRP A 30 -6.81 -0.12 18.44
C TRP A 30 -6.61 -1.58 18.00
N PRO A 31 -6.96 -2.61 18.82
CA PRO A 31 -7.72 -2.57 20.08
C PRO A 31 -6.93 -2.09 21.30
N SER A 32 -5.63 -1.83 21.19
CA SER A 32 -4.80 -1.29 22.26
C SER A 32 -3.88 -0.22 21.74
N SER A 33 -3.63 0.83 22.51
CA SER A 33 -2.66 1.88 22.19
C SER A 33 -1.23 1.36 22.25
N GLY A 34 -0.29 2.10 21.62
CA GLY A 34 1.14 1.83 21.68
C GLY A 34 1.65 0.89 20.59
N ASP A 35 0.98 0.85 19.44
CA ASP A 35 1.55 0.26 18.23
C ASP A 35 2.59 1.25 17.66
N PRO A 36 3.90 0.89 17.64
CA PRO A 36 4.97 1.82 17.26
C PRO A 36 4.88 2.27 15.80
N TYR A 37 4.32 1.45 14.92
CA TYR A 37 4.16 1.79 13.51
C TYR A 37 3.01 2.77 13.28
N TYR A 38 1.92 2.66 14.07
CA TYR A 38 0.84 3.64 14.06
C TYR A 38 1.30 4.97 14.65
N ASP A 39 1.97 4.92 15.80
CA ASP A 39 2.37 6.12 16.54
C ASP A 39 3.36 6.98 15.74
N TRP A 40 4.10 6.38 14.82
CA TRP A 40 5.02 7.07 13.95
C TRP A 40 4.34 8.03 12.95
N ASN A 41 3.32 7.58 12.21
CA ASN A 41 2.70 8.36 11.13
C ASN A 41 1.18 8.18 11.09
N GLN A 42 0.50 8.78 12.05
CA GLN A 42 -0.93 8.59 12.29
C GLN A 42 -1.82 9.18 11.18
N ALA A 43 -1.47 10.37 10.65
CA ALA A 43 -2.36 11.12 9.78
C ALA A 43 -2.76 10.37 8.49
N PRO A 44 -1.85 9.78 7.69
CA PRO A 44 -2.24 9.00 6.52
C PRO A 44 -2.97 7.70 6.89
N VAL A 45 -2.64 7.09 8.04
CA VAL A 45 -3.33 5.87 8.52
C VAL A 45 -4.77 6.18 8.89
N ILE A 46 -5.02 7.24 9.68
CA ILE A 46 -6.36 7.71 10.02
C ILE A 46 -7.18 8.04 8.76
N ASN A 47 -6.54 8.67 7.78
CA ASN A 47 -7.19 8.95 6.49
C ASN A 47 -7.63 7.67 5.78
N ARG A 48 -6.78 6.63 5.75
CA ARG A 48 -7.11 5.34 5.12
C ARG A 48 -8.13 4.54 5.93
N GLU A 49 -8.06 4.55 7.26
CA GLU A 49 -9.02 3.93 8.16
C GLU A 49 -10.43 4.51 7.91
N ALA A 50 -10.55 5.85 7.94
CA ALA A 50 -11.81 6.55 7.66
C ALA A 50 -12.31 6.31 6.22
N TYR A 51 -11.41 6.31 5.23
CA TYR A 51 -11.74 6.05 3.83
C TYR A 51 -12.38 4.68 3.63
N TYR A 52 -11.90 3.64 4.33
CA TYR A 52 -12.42 2.29 4.24
C TYR A 52 -13.51 1.98 5.25
N ASP A 53 -13.79 2.88 6.20
CA ASP A 53 -14.74 2.67 7.31
C ASP A 53 -14.41 1.38 8.09
N VAL A 54 -13.15 1.27 8.53
CA VAL A 54 -12.64 0.07 9.21
C VAL A 54 -13.10 0.04 10.64
N GLY A 55 -13.98 -0.89 10.99
CA GLY A 55 -14.57 -1.03 12.34
C GLY A 55 -13.95 -2.13 13.21
N TYR A 56 -13.02 -2.92 12.70
CA TYR A 56 -12.33 -3.99 13.44
C TYR A 56 -11.03 -4.43 12.75
N VAL A 57 -10.13 -5.07 13.50
CA VAL A 57 -8.88 -5.66 12.96
C VAL A 57 -8.75 -7.14 13.36
N PRO A 58 -8.12 -7.97 12.53
CA PRO A 58 -7.60 -7.66 11.21
C PRO A 58 -8.71 -7.53 10.15
N HIS A 59 -8.63 -6.52 9.30
CA HIS A 59 -9.54 -6.28 8.18
C HIS A 59 -8.74 -6.24 6.87
N MET A 60 -9.29 -6.78 5.79
CA MET A 60 -8.64 -6.77 4.49
C MET A 60 -9.61 -6.35 3.39
N TYR A 61 -9.17 -5.45 2.53
CA TYR A 61 -9.80 -5.13 1.25
C TYR A 61 -8.97 -5.67 0.11
N THR A 62 -9.54 -6.51 -0.74
CA THR A 62 -8.91 -6.99 -1.96
C THR A 62 -9.25 -6.05 -3.10
N ASN A 63 -8.26 -5.66 -3.91
CA ASN A 63 -8.40 -4.62 -4.95
C ASN A 63 -9.12 -3.36 -4.48
N GLY A 64 -9.02 -3.02 -3.21
CA GLY A 64 -9.56 -1.82 -2.61
C GLY A 64 -11.10 -1.78 -2.45
N ASN A 65 -11.86 -2.55 -3.20
CA ASN A 65 -13.34 -2.49 -3.17
C ASN A 65 -14.04 -3.79 -2.77
N VAL A 66 -13.31 -4.87 -2.61
CA VAL A 66 -13.87 -6.14 -2.13
C VAL A 66 -13.56 -6.28 -0.65
N ASP A 67 -14.55 -6.06 0.20
CA ASP A 67 -14.47 -6.34 1.62
C ASP A 67 -14.25 -7.85 1.81
N SER A 68 -13.06 -8.19 2.29
CA SER A 68 -12.62 -9.55 2.53
C SER A 68 -12.62 -9.89 4.02
N ALA A 69 -13.48 -9.22 4.77
CA ALA A 69 -13.70 -9.51 6.18
C ALA A 69 -13.94 -11.00 6.43
N GLY A 70 -13.36 -11.54 7.48
CA GLY A 70 -13.57 -12.92 7.87
C GLY A 70 -12.31 -13.77 7.90
N THR A 71 -12.28 -14.88 7.16
CA THR A 71 -11.21 -15.87 7.29
C THR A 71 -10.11 -15.67 6.23
N ALA A 72 -8.93 -16.21 6.52
CA ALA A 72 -7.84 -16.26 5.56
C ALA A 72 -8.19 -17.03 4.26
N THR A 73 -9.14 -17.97 4.31
CA THR A 73 -9.66 -18.63 3.11
C THR A 73 -10.44 -17.65 2.23
N THR A 74 -11.23 -16.76 2.82
CA THR A 74 -11.93 -15.68 2.10
C THR A 74 -10.93 -14.76 1.41
N TRP A 75 -9.87 -14.35 2.10
CA TRP A 75 -8.81 -13.50 1.55
C TRP A 75 -8.17 -14.13 0.32
N ARG A 76 -7.78 -15.41 0.41
CA ARG A 76 -7.20 -16.15 -0.71
C ARG A 76 -8.15 -16.27 -1.90
N THR A 77 -9.42 -16.57 -1.65
CA THR A 77 -10.43 -16.69 -2.70
C THR A 77 -10.63 -15.37 -3.45
N ASN A 78 -10.78 -14.27 -2.71
CA ASN A 78 -10.98 -12.95 -3.28
C ASN A 78 -9.75 -12.48 -4.07
N ALA A 79 -8.54 -12.74 -3.55
CA ALA A 79 -7.32 -12.41 -4.26
C ALA A 79 -7.19 -13.15 -5.59
N ARG A 80 -7.46 -14.48 -5.62
CA ARG A 80 -7.47 -15.24 -6.87
C ARG A 80 -8.48 -14.72 -7.88
N ALA A 81 -9.63 -14.25 -7.43
CA ALA A 81 -10.61 -13.62 -8.30
C ALA A 81 -10.16 -12.26 -8.83
N ALA A 82 -9.25 -11.60 -8.10
CA ALA A 82 -8.78 -10.25 -8.41
C ALA A 82 -7.63 -10.21 -9.42
N ILE A 83 -6.68 -11.17 -9.39
CA ILE A 83 -5.45 -11.14 -10.21
C ILE A 83 -5.71 -11.14 -11.72
N ASN A 84 -6.82 -11.69 -12.18
CA ASN A 84 -7.17 -11.76 -13.59
C ASN A 84 -8.12 -10.62 -14.05
N GLN A 85 -8.32 -9.59 -13.23
CA GLN A 85 -9.15 -8.46 -13.62
C GLN A 85 -8.42 -7.60 -14.67
N PRO A 86 -9.09 -7.27 -15.78
CA PRO A 86 -8.48 -6.44 -16.80
C PRO A 86 -8.23 -5.02 -16.27
N THR A 87 -7.10 -4.46 -16.67
CA THR A 87 -6.75 -3.05 -16.45
C THR A 87 -6.37 -2.38 -17.77
N PHE A 88 -6.57 -1.09 -17.83
CA PHE A 88 -6.06 -0.25 -18.91
C PHE A 88 -4.91 0.67 -18.45
N PHE A 89 -4.44 0.48 -17.22
CA PHE A 89 -3.27 1.18 -16.71
C PHE A 89 -2.04 0.30 -16.75
N LYS A 90 -0.90 0.93 -17.03
CA LYS A 90 0.44 0.39 -16.80
C LYS A 90 1.14 1.31 -15.81
N ILE A 91 1.80 0.74 -14.81
CA ILE A 91 2.66 1.44 -13.87
C ILE A 91 4.10 0.98 -14.11
N ASP A 92 5.02 1.93 -14.22
CA ASP A 92 6.46 1.69 -14.22
C ASP A 92 7.07 2.50 -13.06
N ILE A 93 7.81 1.85 -12.16
CA ILE A 93 8.52 2.48 -11.05
C ILE A 93 10.01 2.42 -11.34
N ASN A 94 10.69 3.57 -11.25
CA ASN A 94 12.14 3.65 -11.28
C ASN A 94 12.59 4.43 -10.05
N GLY A 95 13.57 3.89 -9.33
CA GLY A 95 14.07 4.53 -8.13
C GLY A 95 15.39 3.95 -7.67
N SER A 96 16.04 4.70 -6.81
CA SER A 96 17.25 4.29 -6.14
C SER A 96 17.21 4.73 -4.68
N ARG A 97 17.90 3.99 -3.84
CA ARG A 97 18.09 4.29 -2.44
C ARG A 97 19.55 4.65 -2.17
N ASN A 98 19.77 5.72 -1.43
CA ASN A 98 21.08 6.11 -0.92
C ASN A 98 20.95 6.42 0.59
N GLY A 99 21.31 5.43 1.42
CA GLY A 99 21.05 5.51 2.85
C GLY A 99 19.55 5.65 3.14
N TYR A 100 19.17 6.70 3.85
CA TYR A 100 17.78 7.02 4.19
C TYR A 100 17.02 7.77 3.08
N ASN A 101 17.71 8.21 2.02
CA ASN A 101 17.06 8.90 0.90
C ASN A 101 16.65 7.91 -0.17
N ILE A 102 15.42 8.02 -0.65
CA ILE A 102 14.90 7.33 -1.84
C ILE A 102 14.42 8.37 -2.84
N SER A 103 14.85 8.22 -4.10
CA SER A 103 14.50 9.15 -5.17
C SER A 103 14.23 8.42 -6.47
N GLY A 104 13.37 9.00 -7.32
CA GLY A 104 13.00 8.37 -8.57
C GLY A 104 11.71 8.91 -9.16
N ASN A 105 11.02 8.06 -9.91
CA ASN A 105 9.73 8.43 -10.48
C ASN A 105 8.81 7.22 -10.68
N VAL A 106 7.52 7.49 -10.64
CA VAL A 106 6.44 6.58 -11.03
C VAL A 106 5.80 7.12 -12.32
N ARG A 107 5.67 6.26 -13.32
CA ARG A 107 4.96 6.56 -14.56
C ARG A 107 3.68 5.74 -14.65
N VAL A 108 2.55 6.41 -14.87
CA VAL A 108 1.27 5.77 -15.10
C VAL A 108 0.83 6.07 -16.53
N THR A 109 0.68 5.05 -17.34
CA THR A 109 0.18 5.17 -18.73
C THR A 109 -1.22 4.58 -18.81
N SER A 110 -2.15 5.28 -19.44
CA SER A 110 -3.50 4.76 -19.72
C SER A 110 -3.63 4.36 -21.18
N SER A 111 -4.13 3.14 -21.46
CA SER A 111 -4.50 2.72 -22.82
C SER A 111 -5.91 3.17 -23.23
N ALA A 112 -6.73 3.60 -22.26
CA ALA A 112 -8.05 4.17 -22.47
C ALA A 112 -8.04 5.68 -22.30
N ASP A 113 -8.96 6.37 -22.96
CA ASP A 113 -9.21 7.78 -22.71
C ASP A 113 -10.04 7.93 -21.41
N ILE A 114 -9.44 8.53 -20.40
CA ILE A 114 -10.06 8.83 -19.11
C ILE A 114 -10.01 10.32 -18.78
N SER A 115 -9.75 11.16 -19.77
CA SER A 115 -9.61 12.61 -19.61
C SER A 115 -10.86 13.27 -19.02
N ASP A 116 -12.05 12.74 -19.30
CA ASP A 116 -13.33 13.19 -18.78
C ASP A 116 -13.84 12.40 -17.56
N VAL A 117 -13.05 11.44 -17.05
CA VAL A 117 -13.42 10.59 -15.92
C VAL A 117 -12.74 11.07 -14.65
N SER A 118 -13.46 11.76 -13.79
CA SER A 118 -12.96 12.13 -12.47
C SER A 118 -12.90 10.93 -11.52
N GLY A 119 -11.95 10.94 -10.59
CA GLY A 119 -11.87 9.97 -9.51
C GLY A 119 -10.68 9.01 -9.58
N PHE A 120 -9.94 8.93 -10.68
CA PHE A 120 -8.69 8.16 -10.70
C PHE A 120 -7.58 8.87 -9.93
N LYS A 121 -6.92 8.12 -9.06
CA LYS A 121 -5.92 8.61 -8.12
C LYS A 121 -4.70 7.71 -8.13
N LEU A 122 -3.50 8.31 -8.22
CA LEU A 122 -2.23 7.63 -8.01
C LEU A 122 -1.83 7.78 -6.54
N TYR A 123 -1.59 6.67 -5.89
CA TYR A 123 -0.92 6.58 -4.60
C TYR A 123 0.48 6.01 -4.80
N VAL A 124 1.46 6.59 -4.13
CA VAL A 124 2.83 6.05 -4.05
C VAL A 124 3.17 5.94 -2.58
N ALA A 125 3.28 4.72 -2.10
CA ALA A 125 3.56 4.40 -0.70
C ALA A 125 4.97 3.86 -0.52
N VAL A 126 5.58 4.18 0.62
CA VAL A 126 6.75 3.49 1.16
C VAL A 126 6.27 2.42 2.11
N THR A 127 6.82 1.21 2.00
CA THR A 127 6.62 0.12 2.94
C THR A 127 7.95 -0.40 3.46
N HIS A 128 7.89 -1.11 4.57
CA HIS A 128 9.05 -1.73 5.19
C HIS A 128 8.78 -3.21 5.47
N ASP A 129 9.77 -4.05 5.19
CA ASP A 129 9.75 -5.48 5.49
C ASP A 129 10.74 -5.82 6.63
N ASN A 130 10.62 -7.02 7.18
CA ASN A 130 11.57 -7.60 8.16
C ASN A 130 11.76 -6.78 9.45
N SER A 131 10.89 -5.85 9.79
CA SER A 131 11.00 -5.23 11.11
C SER A 131 10.56 -6.19 12.21
N THR A 132 11.23 -6.12 13.37
CA THR A 132 10.92 -6.99 14.50
C THR A 132 10.50 -6.18 15.73
N TYR A 133 9.44 -6.64 16.37
CA TYR A 133 8.87 -6.06 17.57
C TYR A 133 8.10 -7.13 18.34
N ASN A 134 8.22 -7.16 19.65
CA ASN A 134 7.47 -8.11 20.49
C ASN A 134 6.08 -7.55 20.78
N ALA A 135 5.16 -7.71 19.85
CA ALA A 135 3.81 -7.21 20.00
C ALA A 135 3.00 -8.00 21.04
N PRO A 136 2.05 -7.37 21.76
CA PRO A 136 1.23 -8.03 22.79
C PRO A 136 0.42 -9.23 22.28
N ASN A 137 0.11 -9.28 20.99
CA ASN A 137 -0.60 -10.39 20.35
C ASN A 137 0.31 -11.58 19.98
N GLY A 138 1.61 -11.51 20.29
CA GLY A 138 2.62 -12.53 20.00
C GLY A 138 3.21 -12.48 18.59
N GLN A 139 2.87 -11.49 17.77
CA GLN A 139 3.56 -11.26 16.50
C GLN A 139 4.94 -10.67 16.76
N THR A 140 5.95 -11.14 16.04
CA THR A 140 7.34 -10.72 16.24
C THR A 140 8.02 -10.19 14.97
N VAL A 141 7.47 -10.49 13.79
CA VAL A 141 7.97 -10.01 12.50
C VAL A 141 6.87 -9.28 11.75
N PHE A 142 7.22 -8.14 11.19
CA PHE A 142 6.29 -7.25 10.50
C PHE A 142 6.83 -6.96 9.10
N ASP A 143 6.03 -7.34 8.10
CA ASP A 143 6.32 -7.16 6.68
C ASP A 143 5.25 -6.30 6.03
N GLN A 144 5.57 -5.67 4.90
CA GLN A 144 4.70 -4.79 4.13
C GLN A 144 4.06 -3.67 4.98
N THR A 145 4.77 -3.28 6.05
CA THR A 145 4.32 -2.23 6.97
C THR A 145 4.35 -0.88 6.27
N PHE A 146 3.21 -0.19 6.26
CA PHE A 146 3.11 1.15 5.69
C PHE A 146 3.98 2.14 6.49
N VAL A 147 4.77 2.94 5.78
CA VAL A 147 5.63 3.99 6.35
C VAL A 147 5.07 5.37 6.05
N ASP A 148 4.91 5.70 4.76
CA ASP A 148 4.44 7.03 4.34
C ASP A 148 3.90 7.00 2.90
N PHE A 149 3.24 8.10 2.47
CA PHE A 149 2.92 8.37 1.09
C PHE A 149 3.86 9.41 0.49
N LEU A 150 4.37 9.13 -0.72
CA LEU A 150 5.16 10.06 -1.53
C LEU A 150 4.33 10.82 -2.56
N SER A 151 3.07 10.43 -2.73
CA SER A 151 2.09 11.07 -3.60
C SER A 151 1.31 12.15 -2.84
N GLY A 152 0.70 13.06 -3.60
CA GLY A 152 -0.15 14.09 -3.07
C GLY A 152 0.55 15.41 -2.78
N ASN A 153 -0.24 16.34 -2.29
CA ASN A 153 0.15 17.73 -2.01
C ASN A 153 -0.75 18.32 -0.92
N ILE A 154 -0.47 19.55 -0.51
CA ILE A 154 -1.40 20.34 0.29
C ILE A 154 -2.37 21.04 -0.65
N ILE A 155 -3.68 20.75 -0.53
CA ILE A 155 -4.75 21.38 -1.28
C ILE A 155 -5.67 22.09 -0.27
N ASP A 156 -5.88 23.38 -0.41
CA ASP A 156 -6.70 24.20 0.49
C ASP A 156 -6.33 24.06 1.98
N GLY A 157 -5.03 23.90 2.25
CA GLY A 157 -4.50 23.73 3.60
C GLY A 157 -4.66 22.33 4.18
N GLN A 158 -5.18 21.37 3.42
CA GLN A 158 -5.32 19.97 3.83
C GLN A 158 -4.31 19.09 3.10
N GLN A 159 -3.69 18.15 3.83
CA GLN A 159 -2.82 17.15 3.24
C GLN A 159 -3.66 16.15 2.44
N VAL A 160 -3.31 16.01 1.17
CA VAL A 160 -3.86 14.99 0.26
C VAL A 160 -2.76 13.98 -0.04
N TYR A 161 -3.06 12.71 0.00
CA TYR A 161 -2.09 11.60 -0.12
C TYR A 161 -2.07 10.94 -1.51
N PHE A 162 -2.63 11.59 -2.51
CA PHE A 162 -2.71 11.08 -3.89
C PHE A 162 -2.48 12.19 -4.91
N ASP A 163 -2.07 11.80 -6.12
CA ASP A 163 -2.10 12.66 -7.30
C ASP A 163 -3.30 12.29 -8.18
N THR A 164 -4.03 13.28 -8.67
CA THR A 164 -5.16 13.04 -9.59
C THR A 164 -4.66 12.60 -10.95
N ILE A 165 -5.29 11.59 -11.52
CA ILE A 165 -5.00 11.10 -12.87
C ILE A 165 -6.09 11.57 -13.82
N ASN A 166 -5.66 12.24 -14.91
CA ASN A 166 -6.51 12.69 -16.00
C ASN A 166 -5.70 12.53 -17.30
N LEU A 167 -5.94 11.46 -18.05
CA LEU A 167 -5.13 11.03 -19.17
C LEU A 167 -6.00 10.68 -20.38
N GLY A 168 -5.62 11.16 -21.56
CA GLY A 168 -6.07 10.60 -22.83
C GLY A 168 -5.47 9.22 -23.12
N ALA A 169 -6.00 8.52 -24.11
CA ALA A 169 -5.47 7.23 -24.52
C ALA A 169 -4.02 7.34 -24.99
N GLY A 170 -3.13 6.54 -24.41
CA GLY A 170 -1.69 6.54 -24.65
C GLY A 170 -0.91 7.60 -23.89
N GLU A 171 -1.56 8.48 -23.14
CA GLU A 171 -0.90 9.49 -22.32
C GLU A 171 -0.31 8.91 -21.03
N THR A 172 0.65 9.65 -20.48
CA THR A 172 1.42 9.23 -19.30
C THR A 172 1.49 10.37 -18.27
N LEU A 173 1.11 10.07 -17.04
CA LEU A 173 1.47 10.86 -15.85
C LEU A 173 2.85 10.43 -15.37
N ASN A 174 3.72 11.39 -15.04
CA ASN A 174 5.02 11.13 -14.41
C ASN A 174 5.08 11.84 -13.04
N LYS A 175 5.15 11.07 -11.97
CA LYS A 175 5.34 11.56 -10.61
C LYS A 175 6.78 11.35 -10.19
N VAL A 176 7.51 12.44 -9.97
CA VAL A 176 8.87 12.42 -9.40
C VAL A 176 8.77 12.48 -7.89
N PHE A 177 9.63 11.75 -7.21
CA PHE A 177 9.78 11.79 -5.75
C PHE A 177 11.25 11.90 -5.35
N ASP A 178 11.49 12.58 -4.26
CA ASP A 178 12.75 12.66 -3.53
C ASP A 178 12.38 12.78 -2.05
N TRP A 179 12.58 11.70 -1.31
CA TRP A 179 12.11 11.58 0.06
C TRP A 179 13.18 10.98 0.95
N THR A 180 13.32 11.53 2.14
CA THR A 180 14.27 11.02 3.13
C THR A 180 13.51 10.53 4.35
N MET A 181 13.70 9.26 4.65
CA MET A 181 13.18 8.63 5.86
C MET A 181 13.84 9.23 7.09
N ASP A 182 13.08 9.47 8.13
CA ASP A 182 13.64 9.76 9.45
C ASP A 182 14.38 8.53 9.98
N SER A 183 15.62 8.72 10.36
CA SER A 183 16.47 7.64 10.90
C SER A 183 15.96 7.05 12.23
N ASN A 184 15.01 7.70 12.88
CA ASN A 184 14.39 7.24 14.12
C ASN A 184 13.07 6.46 13.88
N TRP A 185 12.70 6.14 12.62
CA TRP A 185 11.50 5.36 12.34
C TRP A 185 11.65 3.89 12.78
N PRO A 186 10.62 3.28 13.35
CA PRO A 186 9.61 3.94 14.15
C PRO A 186 10.24 4.36 15.47
N ASN A 187 9.82 5.44 16.06
CA ASN A 187 10.41 6.00 17.29
C ASN A 187 10.08 5.16 18.54
N ASP A 188 10.49 3.90 18.55
CA ASP A 188 10.31 2.96 19.65
C ASP A 188 11.58 2.12 19.85
N SER A 189 12.10 2.10 21.06
CA SER A 189 13.31 1.34 21.40
C SER A 189 13.15 -0.18 21.35
N GLY A 190 11.91 -0.68 21.25
CA GLY A 190 11.60 -2.10 21.12
C GLY A 190 11.56 -2.60 19.67
N VAL A 191 11.63 -1.70 18.68
CA VAL A 191 11.61 -2.06 17.27
C VAL A 191 13.03 -2.17 16.72
N SER A 192 13.29 -3.27 16.00
CA SER A 192 14.52 -3.45 15.21
C SER A 192 14.17 -3.47 13.74
N TRP A 193 14.87 -2.69 12.91
CA TRP A 193 14.63 -2.54 11.49
C TRP A 193 15.88 -2.12 10.71
N SER A 194 15.83 -2.22 9.39
CA SER A 194 16.91 -1.79 8.50
C SER A 194 16.36 -0.97 7.34
N VAL A 195 17.04 0.13 7.01
CA VAL A 195 16.70 0.93 5.83
C VAL A 195 16.81 0.13 4.52
N GLN A 196 17.53 -1.01 4.54
CA GLN A 196 17.67 -1.92 3.40
C GLN A 196 16.35 -2.58 3.02
N ASP A 197 15.41 -2.70 3.96
CA ASP A 197 14.14 -3.40 3.79
C ASP A 197 12.98 -2.46 3.40
N LEU A 198 13.31 -1.24 2.93
CA LEU A 198 12.33 -0.32 2.35
C LEU A 198 11.93 -0.74 0.94
N ASN A 199 10.66 -0.59 0.62
CA ASN A 199 10.10 -0.85 -0.70
C ASN A 199 9.17 0.31 -1.11
N LEU A 200 8.91 0.42 -2.41
CA LEU A 200 7.88 1.29 -2.95
C LEU A 200 6.71 0.47 -3.48
N VAL A 201 5.51 0.98 -3.27
CA VAL A 201 4.28 0.45 -3.85
C VAL A 201 3.50 1.59 -4.48
N ALA A 202 3.29 1.52 -5.79
CA ALA A 202 2.44 2.48 -6.51
C ALA A 202 1.16 1.80 -6.98
N PHE A 203 0.02 2.46 -6.77
CA PHE A 203 -1.26 1.92 -7.23
C PHE A 203 -2.20 3.01 -7.73
N VAL A 204 -3.00 2.64 -8.73
CA VAL A 204 -4.08 3.47 -9.27
C VAL A 204 -5.40 3.00 -8.67
N GLN A 205 -6.07 3.89 -7.95
CA GLN A 205 -7.36 3.64 -7.31
C GLN A 205 -8.43 4.58 -7.86
N PHE A 206 -9.64 4.06 -8.05
CA PHE A 206 -10.79 4.85 -8.45
C PHE A 206 -11.60 5.26 -7.22
N ASP A 207 -11.84 6.55 -7.07
CA ASP A 207 -12.62 7.14 -6.00
C ASP A 207 -13.77 7.96 -6.62
N GLY A 208 -14.72 7.24 -7.15
CA GLY A 208 -15.91 7.79 -7.81
C GLY A 208 -17.17 7.07 -7.37
N ALA A 209 -18.28 7.37 -8.02
CA ALA A 209 -19.56 6.74 -7.70
C ALA A 209 -19.68 5.31 -8.28
N GLY A 210 -20.53 4.48 -7.67
CA GLY A 210 -20.93 3.17 -8.17
C GLY A 210 -20.08 2.00 -7.69
N GLN A 211 -20.24 0.86 -8.36
CA GLN A 211 -19.63 -0.42 -7.95
C GLN A 211 -18.09 -0.45 -8.01
N ASN A 212 -17.49 0.44 -8.80
CA ASN A 212 -16.05 0.54 -8.90
C ASN A 212 -15.43 1.51 -7.89
N ASN A 213 -16.23 2.12 -7.01
CA ASN A 213 -15.70 2.97 -5.94
C ASN A 213 -14.67 2.20 -5.12
N LYS A 214 -13.56 2.85 -4.82
CA LYS A 214 -12.38 2.31 -4.12
C LYS A 214 -11.60 1.22 -4.88
N LYS A 215 -12.02 0.79 -6.09
CA LYS A 215 -11.32 -0.25 -6.84
C LYS A 215 -9.90 0.19 -7.18
N VAL A 216 -8.93 -0.68 -6.87
CA VAL A 216 -7.56 -0.61 -7.38
C VAL A 216 -7.52 -1.27 -8.75
N TYR A 217 -7.10 -0.51 -9.76
CA TYR A 217 -7.05 -0.95 -11.17
C TYR A 217 -5.70 -1.53 -11.54
N GLN A 218 -4.64 -1.03 -10.94
CA GLN A 218 -3.27 -1.50 -11.17
C GLN A 218 -2.43 -1.21 -9.93
N VAL A 219 -1.49 -2.08 -9.65
CA VAL A 219 -0.49 -1.93 -8.60
C VAL A 219 0.86 -2.46 -9.11
N GLU A 220 1.94 -1.84 -8.67
CA GLU A 220 3.32 -2.24 -8.95
C GLU A 220 4.16 -2.00 -7.70
N ALA A 221 5.21 -2.80 -7.51
CA ALA A 221 6.15 -2.65 -6.41
C ALA A 221 7.60 -2.64 -6.90
N LEU A 222 8.45 -1.95 -6.16
CA LEU A 222 9.89 -1.91 -6.36
C LEU A 222 10.58 -2.16 -5.01
N ALA A 223 11.34 -3.25 -4.93
CA ALA A 223 12.32 -3.46 -3.87
C ALA A 223 13.64 -2.78 -4.26
N PHE A 224 14.33 -2.19 -3.30
CA PHE A 224 15.65 -1.61 -3.52
C PHE A 224 16.72 -2.67 -3.20
N ASP A 225 17.64 -2.89 -4.15
CA ASP A 225 18.81 -3.73 -3.99
C ASP A 225 19.89 -3.09 -3.10
#